data_eaa02a59ad6b43dd157ea740f6f8159e
#
_entry.id   eaa02a59ad6b43dd157ea740f6f8159e
#
_cell.length_a   1.000
_cell.length_b   1.000
_cell.length_c   1.000
_cell.angle_alpha   90.00
_cell.angle_beta   90.00
_cell.angle_gamma   90.00
#
_symmetry.space_group_name_H-M   'P 1'
#
loop_
_entity.id
_entity.type
_entity.pdbx_description
1 polymer ?
#
loop_
_entity_poly.entity_id
_entity_poly.type
_entity_poly.pdbx_seq_one_letter_code
_entity_poly.pdbx_strand_id
1 'polypeptide(L)' 'MNIDIDSFALYIGVKAEYLAMLYRTTCELEGLPLPERNRHGKVKMSEVLIFKQHFEDKTKNINENKTLS' A
#
# COMPACT_ATOMS: atom_id res chain seq x y z
N MET A 1 -11.51 -10.22 7.37
CA MET A 1 -12.16 -8.93 7.11
C MET A 1 -11.59 -8.30 5.84
N ASN A 2 -12.47 -7.79 4.99
CA ASN A 2 -12.05 -7.16 3.73
C ASN A 2 -12.36 -5.67 3.78
N ILE A 3 -11.49 -4.86 3.18
CA ILE A 3 -11.68 -3.41 3.14
C ILE A 3 -11.60 -2.93 1.69
N ASP A 4 -12.19 -1.78 1.43
CA ASP A 4 -12.15 -1.22 0.08
C ASP A 4 -10.83 -0.48 -0.17
N ILE A 5 -10.63 -0.09 -1.42
CA ILE A 5 -9.39 0.57 -1.83
C ILE A 5 -9.24 1.93 -1.16
N ASP A 6 -10.33 2.64 -0.93
CA ASP A 6 -10.28 3.94 -0.25
C ASP A 6 -9.73 3.79 1.16
N SER A 7 -10.20 2.78 1.89
CA SER A 7 -9.70 2.51 3.24
C SER A 7 -8.24 2.07 3.22
N PHE A 8 -7.87 1.22 2.26
CA PHE A 8 -6.49 0.80 2.09
C PHE A 8 -5.58 2.03 1.88
N ALA A 9 -6.00 2.94 1.01
CA ALA A 9 -5.22 4.15 0.75
C ALA A 9 -5.03 4.98 2.02
N LEU A 10 -6.06 5.09 2.84
CA LEU A 10 -5.95 5.78 4.13
C LEU A 10 -4.94 5.13 5.05
N TYR A 11 -4.91 3.80 5.11
CA TYR A 11 -3.99 3.08 5.98
C TYR A 11 -2.53 3.33 5.62
N ILE A 12 -2.23 3.47 4.33
CA ILE A 12 -0.85 3.66 3.88
C ILE A 12 -0.52 5.12 3.54
N GLY A 13 -1.49 6.02 3.67
CA GLY A 13 -1.24 7.45 3.52
C GLY A 13 -1.09 7.93 2.10
N VAL A 14 -1.74 7.28 1.14
CA VAL A 14 -1.73 7.72 -0.26
C VAL A 14 -3.14 8.10 -0.69
N LYS A 15 -3.25 8.79 -1.82
CA LYS A 15 -4.55 9.14 -2.36
C LYS A 15 -5.23 7.92 -2.96
N ALA A 16 -6.54 7.78 -2.71
CA ALA A 16 -7.31 6.66 -3.25
C ALA A 16 -7.24 6.61 -4.78
N GLU A 17 -7.29 7.75 -5.44
CA GLU A 17 -7.22 7.82 -6.90
C GLU A 17 -5.88 7.28 -7.42
N TYR A 18 -4.80 7.61 -6.72
CA TYR A 18 -3.48 7.14 -7.08
C TYR A 18 -3.39 5.62 -6.93
N LEU A 19 -3.88 5.10 -5.81
CA LEU A 19 -3.87 3.66 -5.55
C LEU A 19 -4.72 2.92 -6.60
N ALA A 20 -5.89 3.45 -6.93
CA ALA A 20 -6.75 2.85 -7.95
C ALA A 20 -6.05 2.81 -9.31
N MET A 21 -5.31 3.86 -9.64
CA MET A 21 -4.55 3.91 -10.89
C MET A 21 -3.46 2.83 -10.89
N LEU A 22 -2.76 2.63 -9.77
CA LEU A 22 -1.73 1.60 -9.67
C LEU A 22 -2.32 0.22 -9.89
N TYR A 23 -3.51 -0.05 -9.34
CA TYR A 23 -4.17 -1.33 -9.57
C TYR A 23 -4.52 -1.57 -11.03
N ARG A 24 -4.72 -0.50 -11.81
CA ARG A 24 -5.02 -0.63 -13.23
C ARG A 24 -3.79 -0.68 -14.12
N THR A 25 -2.63 -0.42 -13.55
CA THR A 25 -1.38 -0.36 -14.34
C THR A 25 -0.37 -1.38 -13.84
N THR A 26 0.49 -1.02 -12.91
CA THR A 26 1.62 -1.86 -12.49
C THR A 26 1.29 -2.86 -11.41
N CYS A 27 0.21 -2.63 -10.65
CA CYS A 27 -0.13 -3.41 -9.45
C CYS A 27 0.98 -3.40 -8.40
N GLU A 28 1.77 -2.34 -8.37
CA GLU A 28 2.89 -2.16 -7.43
C GLU A 28 2.91 -0.74 -6.90
N LEU A 29 3.41 -0.59 -5.68
CA LEU A 29 3.67 0.73 -5.09
C LEU A 29 5.09 0.70 -4.53
N GLU A 30 5.95 1.59 -5.04
CA GLU A 30 7.35 1.67 -4.61
C GLU A 30 8.07 0.33 -4.71
N GLY A 31 7.76 -0.44 -5.75
CA GLY A 31 8.37 -1.74 -5.98
C GLY A 31 7.78 -2.88 -5.16
N LEU A 32 6.79 -2.59 -4.32
CA LEU A 32 6.12 -3.62 -3.52
C LEU A 32 4.83 -4.05 -4.21
N PRO A 33 4.62 -5.36 -4.43
CA PRO A 33 3.38 -5.82 -5.06
C PRO A 33 2.17 -5.53 -4.17
N LEU A 34 1.12 -5.01 -4.79
CA LEU A 34 -0.10 -4.69 -4.06
C LEU A 34 -0.90 -5.96 -3.73
N PRO A 35 -1.61 -5.99 -2.59
CA PRO A 35 -2.49 -7.12 -2.27
C PRO A 35 -3.54 -7.32 -3.35
N GLU A 36 -3.90 -8.57 -3.62
CA GLU A 36 -4.92 -8.88 -4.61
C GLU A 36 -6.29 -8.42 -4.16
N ARG A 37 -7.08 -7.93 -5.11
CA ARG A 37 -8.48 -7.59 -4.86
C ARG A 37 -9.35 -8.81 -5.14
N ASN A 38 -10.40 -8.99 -4.33
CA ASN A 38 -11.38 -10.01 -4.62
C ASN A 38 -12.33 -9.51 -5.73
N ARG A 39 -13.33 -10.34 -6.08
CA ARG A 39 -14.27 -9.97 -7.15
C ARG A 39 -15.13 -8.76 -6.81
N HIS A 40 -15.19 -8.36 -5.53
CA HIS A 40 -15.90 -7.15 -5.11
C HIS A 40 -14.99 -5.94 -5.05
N GLY A 41 -13.75 -6.07 -5.50
CA GLY A 41 -12.80 -4.96 -5.50
C GLY A 41 -12.21 -4.65 -4.14
N LYS A 42 -12.30 -5.57 -3.18
CA LYS A 42 -11.80 -5.37 -1.82
C LYS A 42 -10.55 -6.20 -1.57
N VAL A 43 -9.76 -5.79 -0.59
CA VAL A 43 -8.53 -6.47 -0.21
C VAL A 43 -8.66 -7.00 1.22
N LYS A 44 -7.92 -8.07 1.51
CA LYS A 44 -7.92 -8.65 2.86
C LYS A 44 -7.16 -7.75 3.82
N MET A 45 -7.75 -7.49 4.97
CA MET A 45 -7.11 -6.65 5.99
C MET A 45 -5.77 -7.20 6.42
N SER A 46 -5.64 -8.52 6.54
CA SER A 46 -4.37 -9.14 6.93
C SER A 46 -3.26 -8.81 5.92
N GLU A 47 -3.58 -8.82 4.63
CA GLU A 47 -2.60 -8.48 3.61
C GLU A 47 -2.28 -6.99 3.60
N VAL A 48 -3.27 -6.15 3.90
CA VAL A 48 -3.08 -4.71 4.01
C VAL A 48 -2.10 -4.39 5.14
N LEU A 49 -2.24 -5.05 6.28
CA LEU A 49 -1.35 -4.82 7.42
C LEU A 49 0.08 -5.23 7.11
N ILE A 50 0.27 -6.35 6.41
CA ILE A 50 1.60 -6.78 5.99
C ILE A 50 2.21 -5.79 5.01
N PHE A 51 1.42 -5.36 4.02
CA PHE A 51 1.88 -4.38 3.05
C PHE A 51 2.25 -3.06 3.73
N LYS A 52 1.41 -2.60 4.65
CA LYS A 52 1.65 -1.37 5.40
C LYS A 52 2.97 -1.44 6.14
N GLN A 53 3.26 -2.56 6.79
CA GLN A 53 4.50 -2.76 7.52
C GLN A 53 5.71 -2.64 6.59
N HIS A 54 5.68 -3.32 5.44
CA HIS A 54 6.78 -3.26 4.47
C HIS A 54 6.95 -1.87 3.89
N PHE A 55 5.84 -1.19 3.64
CA PHE A 55 5.87 0.15 3.08
C PHE A 55 6.45 1.15 4.08
N GLU A 56 6.07 1.06 5.33
CA GLU A 56 6.59 1.91 6.38
C GLU A 56 8.08 1.65 6.63
N ASP A 57 8.48 0.39 6.64
CA ASP A 57 9.88 0.03 6.83
C ASP A 57 10.74 0.61 5.72
N LYS A 58 10.29 0.52 4.49
CA LYS A 58 11.02 1.06 3.35
C LYS A 58 11.16 2.58 3.45
N THR A 59 10.08 3.27 3.80
CA THR A 59 10.08 4.72 3.96
C THR A 59 10.93 5.14 5.15
N LYS A 60 10.83 4.41 6.23
CA LYS A 60 11.61 4.69 7.44
C LYS A 60 13.10 4.55 7.18
N ASN A 61 13.52 3.52 6.46
CA ASN A 61 14.92 3.33 6.13
C ASN A 61 15.48 4.50 5.31
N ILE A 62 14.69 5.00 4.38
CA ILE A 62 15.08 6.18 3.59
C ILE A 62 15.24 7.39 4.50
N ASN A 63 14.34 7.59 5.43
CA ASN A 63 14.39 8.70 6.37
C ASN A 63 15.58 8.59 7.32
N GLU A 64 15.87 7.40 7.80
CA GLU A 64 17.02 7.16 8.66
C GLU A 64 18.32 7.50 7.95
N ASN A 65 18.46 7.12 6.68
CA ASN A 65 19.62 7.43 5.88
C ASN A 65 19.80 8.92 5.75
N LYS A 66 18.75 9.67 5.53
CA LYS A 66 18.80 11.13 5.45
C LYS A 66 19.22 11.75 6.77
N THR A 67 18.75 11.20 7.86
CA THR A 67 19.08 11.70 9.20
C THR A 67 20.56 11.48 9.51
N LEU A 68 21.09 10.35 9.11
CA LEU A 68 22.48 10.00 9.39
C LEU A 68 23.47 10.70 8.46
N SER A 69 23.02 11.13 7.31
CA SER A 69 23.87 11.83 6.37
C SER A 69 23.81 13.32 6.55
#